data_f81befbdb8eeee6cb79473100f3a1459
#
_entry.id   f81befbdb8eeee6cb79473100f3a1459
#
_cell.length_a   1.000
_cell.length_b   1.000
_cell.length_c   1.000
_cell.angle_alpha   90.00
_cell.angle_beta   90.00
_cell.angle_gamma   90.00
#
_symmetry.space_group_name_H-M   'P 1'
#
loop_
_entity.id
_entity.type
_entity.pdbx_description
1 polymer ?
#
loop_
_entity_poly.entity_id
_entity_poly.type
_entity_poly.pdbx_seq_one_letter_code
_entity_poly.pdbx_strand_id
1 'polypeptide(L)'
;MRGLVLSDQARAELKKLDRATGLRIAAAIQRLALAGAGDIKKLQGIDPPEYRLRVGEWRVRLSYPDSNALRINRVQNRKDSYR
;
A
#
# COMPACT_ATOMS: atom_id res chain seq x y z
N MET A 1 -1.17 -5.01 16.33
CA MET A 1 -0.48 -5.37 15.07
C MET A 1 -1.47 -6.01 14.12
N ARG A 2 -1.51 -5.53 12.88
CA ARG A 2 -2.42 -6.09 11.88
C ARG A 2 -1.70 -7.11 11.01
N GLY A 3 -2.42 -8.18 10.63
CA GLY A 3 -1.93 -9.12 9.64
C GLY A 3 -1.86 -8.47 8.27
N LEU A 4 -0.83 -8.81 7.50
CA LEU A 4 -0.58 -8.24 6.18
C LEU A 4 -0.96 -9.22 5.08
N VAL A 5 -1.81 -8.78 4.16
CA VAL A 5 -2.23 -9.56 2.99
C VAL A 5 -1.90 -8.79 1.73
N LEU A 6 -1.30 -9.44 0.75
CA LEU A 6 -1.01 -8.85 -0.55
C LEU A 6 -1.96 -9.44 -1.59
N SER A 7 -2.58 -8.57 -2.39
CA SER A 7 -3.31 -9.05 -3.56
C SER A 7 -2.32 -9.62 -4.58
N ASP A 8 -2.80 -10.45 -5.49
CA ASP A 8 -1.95 -11.01 -6.55
C ASP A 8 -1.33 -9.91 -7.39
N GLN A 9 -2.11 -8.87 -7.68
CA GLN A 9 -1.63 -7.73 -8.45
C GLN A 9 -0.55 -6.95 -7.71
N ALA A 10 -0.76 -6.66 -6.43
CA ALA A 10 0.24 -5.95 -5.62
C ALA A 10 1.54 -6.75 -5.53
N ARG A 11 1.44 -8.07 -5.36
CA ARG A 11 2.60 -8.96 -5.33
C ARG A 11 3.37 -8.90 -6.64
N ALA A 12 2.68 -8.96 -7.77
CA ALA A 12 3.31 -8.86 -9.09
C ALA A 12 3.97 -7.50 -9.29
N GLU A 13 3.31 -6.44 -8.85
CA GLU A 13 3.85 -5.09 -8.97
C GLU A 13 5.12 -4.91 -8.14
N LEU A 14 5.14 -5.44 -6.92
CA LEU A 14 6.33 -5.38 -6.07
C LEU A 14 7.51 -6.13 -6.66
N LYS A 15 7.25 -7.27 -7.31
CA LYS A 15 8.31 -8.07 -7.92
C LYS A 15 8.99 -7.37 -9.08
N LYS A 16 8.33 -6.41 -9.72
CA LYS A 16 8.90 -5.65 -10.83
C LYS A 16 9.79 -4.51 -10.42
N LEU A 17 9.80 -4.17 -9.12
CA LEU A 17 10.57 -3.05 -8.62
C LEU A 17 12.04 -3.45 -8.44
N ASP A 18 12.93 -2.46 -8.59
CA ASP A 18 14.30 -2.66 -8.20
C ASP A 18 14.36 -2.92 -6.68
N ARG A 19 15.45 -3.53 -6.24
CA ARG A 19 15.57 -3.97 -4.85
C ARG A 19 15.43 -2.81 -3.85
N ALA A 20 16.09 -1.70 -4.11
CA ALA A 20 16.08 -0.57 -3.19
C ALA A 20 14.66 0.01 -3.03
N THR A 21 13.94 0.18 -4.15
CA THR A 21 12.57 0.68 -4.13
C THR A 21 11.63 -0.30 -3.43
N GLY A 22 11.75 -1.58 -3.75
CA GLY A 22 10.95 -2.62 -3.11
C GLY A 22 11.13 -2.67 -1.61
N LEU A 23 12.36 -2.55 -1.13
CA LEU A 23 12.65 -2.54 0.31
C LEU A 23 12.08 -1.30 1.00
N ARG A 24 12.15 -0.13 0.35
CA ARG A 24 11.56 1.10 0.89
C ARG A 24 10.06 0.96 1.07
N ILE A 25 9.39 0.44 0.05
CA ILE A 25 7.95 0.27 0.08
C ILE A 25 7.56 -0.76 1.13
N ALA A 26 8.27 -1.90 1.18
CA ALA A 26 8.00 -2.93 2.18
C ALA A 26 8.16 -2.39 3.60
N ALA A 27 9.21 -1.61 3.86
CA ALA A 27 9.44 -1.01 5.18
C ALA A 27 8.31 -0.05 5.56
N ALA A 28 7.84 0.76 4.60
CA ALA A 28 6.74 1.68 4.85
C ALA A 28 5.43 0.94 5.17
N ILE A 29 5.15 -0.14 4.45
CA ILE A 29 3.98 -0.98 4.70
C ILE A 29 4.06 -1.62 6.09
N GLN A 30 5.23 -2.14 6.47
CA GLN A 30 5.41 -2.72 7.79
C GLN A 30 5.23 -1.71 8.91
N ARG A 31 5.75 -0.50 8.73
CA ARG A 31 5.57 0.56 9.72
C ARG A 31 4.09 0.89 9.90
N LEU A 32 3.35 0.95 8.81
CA LEU A 32 1.92 1.18 8.87
C LEU A 32 1.21 0.04 9.60
N ALA A 33 1.55 -1.21 9.32
CA ALA A 33 0.93 -2.37 9.94
C ALA A 33 1.23 -2.47 11.43
N LEU A 34 2.47 -2.13 11.83
CA LEU A 34 2.90 -2.27 13.22
C LEU A 34 2.51 -1.07 14.08
N ALA A 35 2.68 0.14 13.58
CA ALA A 35 2.56 1.36 14.37
C ALA A 35 1.45 2.30 13.89
N GLY A 36 0.79 1.99 12.78
CA GLY A 36 -0.20 2.89 12.19
C GLY A 36 0.39 4.18 11.65
N ALA A 37 1.72 4.22 11.46
CA ALA A 37 2.43 5.42 11.03
C ALA A 37 2.72 5.40 9.54
N GLY A 38 2.58 6.56 8.90
CA GLY A 38 2.86 6.71 7.48
C GLY A 38 2.11 7.89 6.89
N ASP A 39 2.46 8.23 5.66
CA ASP A 39 1.74 9.27 4.91
C ASP A 39 0.51 8.63 4.25
N ILE A 40 -0.53 8.45 5.06
CA ILE A 40 -1.73 7.74 4.66
C ILE A 40 -2.92 8.69 4.56
N LYS A 41 -3.74 8.48 3.52
CA LYS A 41 -4.92 9.29 3.27
C LYS A 41 -6.05 8.41 2.77
N LYS A 42 -7.27 8.64 3.29
CA LYS A 42 -8.46 7.97 2.81
C LYS A 42 -8.84 8.50 1.43
N LEU A 43 -9.12 7.61 0.50
CA LEU A 43 -9.54 7.99 -0.84
C LEU A 43 -11.03 8.33 -0.84
N GLN A 44 -11.40 9.39 -1.58
CA GLN A 44 -12.78 9.85 -1.66
C GLN A 44 -13.56 9.01 -2.67
N GLY A 45 -14.84 8.77 -2.35
CA GLY A 45 -15.78 8.17 -3.31
C GLY A 45 -15.55 6.71 -3.65
N ILE A 46 -14.78 5.98 -2.84
CA ILE A 46 -14.52 4.56 -3.07
C ILE A 46 -15.22 3.73 -2.00
N ASP A 47 -16.00 2.74 -2.43
CA ASP A 47 -16.73 1.85 -1.56
C ASP A 47 -16.54 0.40 -2.06
N PRO A 48 -16.00 -0.52 -1.24
CA PRO A 48 -15.57 -0.32 0.15
C PRO A 48 -14.36 0.64 0.27
N PRO A 49 -14.15 1.23 1.46
CA PRO A 49 -13.12 2.26 1.63
C PRO A 49 -11.72 1.77 1.30
N GLU A 50 -10.97 2.61 0.61
CA GLU A 50 -9.56 2.38 0.35
C GLU A 50 -8.75 3.58 0.81
N TYR A 51 -7.46 3.33 1.05
CA TYR A 51 -6.51 4.32 1.51
C TYR A 51 -5.30 4.33 0.59
N ARG A 52 -4.59 5.45 0.59
CA ARG A 52 -3.33 5.60 -0.14
C ARG A 52 -2.20 5.85 0.85
N LEU A 53 -1.15 5.03 0.77
CA LEU A 53 0.11 5.25 1.47
C LEU A 53 1.12 5.77 0.47
N ARG A 54 1.65 6.97 0.71
CA ARG A 54 2.64 7.56 -0.19
C ARG A 54 4.04 7.24 0.30
N VAL A 55 4.87 6.72 -0.62
CA VAL A 55 6.26 6.38 -0.35
C VAL A 55 7.10 6.99 -1.48
N GLY A 56 7.60 8.21 -1.28
CA GLY A 56 8.26 8.96 -2.34
C GLY A 56 7.33 9.19 -3.51
N GLU A 57 7.72 8.74 -4.69
CA GLU A 57 6.90 8.84 -5.89
C GLU A 57 5.96 7.64 -6.09
N TRP A 58 5.98 6.72 -5.14
CA TRP A 58 5.15 5.53 -5.19
C TRP A 58 3.91 5.69 -4.34
N ARG A 59 2.84 5.04 -4.77
CA ARG A 59 1.57 5.03 -4.06
C ARG A 59 1.10 3.61 -3.86
N VAL A 60 0.80 3.27 -2.61
CA VAL A 60 0.30 1.96 -2.23
C VAL A 60 -1.17 2.12 -1.89
N ARG A 61 -2.04 1.44 -2.65
CA ARG A 61 -3.46 1.42 -2.34
C ARG A 61 -3.75 0.24 -1.44
N LEU A 62 -4.48 0.49 -0.38
CA LEU A 62 -4.73 -0.52 0.64
C LEU A 62 -6.13 -0.39 1.22
N SER A 63 -6.57 -1.43 1.88
CA SER A 63 -7.83 -1.46 2.59
C SER A 63 -7.67 -2.21 3.90
N TYR A 64 -8.65 -2.05 4.77
CA TYR A 64 -8.70 -2.76 6.05
C TYR A 64 -9.93 -3.67 6.01
N PRO A 65 -9.76 -4.96 5.60
CA PRO A 65 -10.90 -5.89 5.54
C PRO A 65 -11.59 -6.07 6.88
N ASP A 66 -10.78 -6.03 7.97
CA ASP A 66 -11.29 -6.05 9.33
C ASP A 66 -10.26 -5.34 10.23
N SER A 67 -10.54 -5.31 11.54
CA SER A 67 -9.68 -4.60 12.50
C SER A 67 -8.30 -5.22 12.66
N ASN A 68 -8.11 -6.46 12.21
CA ASN A 68 -6.87 -7.19 12.37
C ASN A 68 -6.09 -7.40 11.08
N ALA A 69 -6.59 -6.88 9.96
CA ALA A 69 -5.96 -7.11 8.65
C ALA A 69 -5.71 -5.82 7.89
N LEU A 70 -4.60 -5.79 7.18
CA LEU A 70 -4.23 -4.75 6.25
C LEU A 70 -3.98 -5.42 4.90
N ARG A 71 -4.75 -5.04 3.89
CA ARG A 71 -4.63 -5.61 2.56
C ARG A 71 -4.03 -4.61 1.60
N ILE A 72 -2.95 -5.00 0.92
CA ILE A 72 -2.33 -4.18 -0.11
C ILE A 72 -2.96 -4.56 -1.45
N ASN A 73 -3.62 -3.60 -2.08
CA ASN A 73 -4.36 -3.81 -3.32
C ASN A 73 -3.54 -3.49 -4.56
N ARG A 74 -2.80 -2.39 -4.52
CA ARG A 74 -1.99 -1.94 -5.66
C ARG A 74 -0.71 -1.26 -5.18
N VAL A 75 0.34 -1.37 -5.99
CA VAL A 75 1.57 -0.60 -5.82
C VAL A 75 1.83 0.08 -7.16
N GLN A 76 1.71 1.40 -7.20
CA GLN A 76 1.76 2.16 -8.43
C GLN A 76 2.73 3.34 -8.33
N ASN A 77 3.40 3.65 -9.44
CA ASN A 77 4.17 4.88 -9.53
C ASN A 77 3.19 6.05 -9.66
N ARG A 78 3.60 7.22 -9.20
CA ARG A 78 2.80 8.44 -9.27
C ARG A 78 2.24 8.70 -10.68
N LYS A 79 3.06 8.50 -11.71
CA LYS A 79 2.64 8.73 -13.09
C LYS A 79 1.50 7.82 -13.51
N ASP A 80 1.54 6.57 -13.08
CA ASP A 80 0.53 5.58 -13.44
C ASP A 80 -0.77 5.77 -12.69
N SER A 81 -0.73 6.38 -11.49
CA SER A 81 -1.91 6.55 -10.65
C SER A 81 -2.84 7.66 -11.13
N TYR A 82 -2.42 8.47 -12.09
CA TYR A 82 -3.23 9.56 -12.64
C TYR A 82 -3.90 9.22 -13.98
N ARG A 83 -3.84 7.98 -14.39
CA ARG A 83 -4.48 7.55 -15.63
C ARG A 83 -5.90 7.06 -15.40
#